data_9465fb140f6fed5c9f9a19d107650fc0
#
_entry.id   9465fb140f6fed5c9f9a19d107650fc0
#
_cell.length_a   1.000
_cell.length_b   1.000
_cell.length_c   1.000
_cell.angle_alpha   90.00
_cell.angle_beta   90.00
_cell.angle_gamma   90.00
#
_symmetry.space_group_name_H-M   'P 1'
#
loop_
_entity.id
_entity.type
_entity.pdbx_description
1 polymer ?
#
loop_
_entity_poly.entity_id
_entity_poly.type
_entity_poly.pdbx_seq_one_letter_code
_entity_poly.pdbx_strand_id
1 'polypeptide(L)'
;MRKIIAFKNYFSDFIKKLSTDEINKIRRALDLFKVENKMPRHFIKFIRDGIYEFRVNHGHNEFRIFFIYDGDIVVVLFNAFKKKTQKTPNNEIKKP
;
A
#
# COMPACT_ATOMS: atom_id res chain seq x y z
N MET A 1 -10.78 16.16 -5.34
CA MET A 1 -10.00 15.39 -4.39
C MET A 1 -10.72 14.10 -4.06
N ARG A 2 -10.01 13.00 -4.04
CA ARG A 2 -10.60 11.72 -3.71
C ARG A 2 -10.82 11.60 -2.24
N LYS A 3 -11.80 10.83 -1.88
CA LYS A 3 -12.02 10.51 -0.49
C LYS A 3 -11.55 9.08 -0.30
N ILE A 4 -10.80 8.82 0.75
CA ILE A 4 -10.33 7.49 1.05
C ILE A 4 -10.96 7.04 2.35
N ILE A 5 -11.64 5.90 2.32
CA ILE A 5 -12.25 5.35 3.52
C ILE A 5 -11.78 3.91 3.69
N ALA A 6 -11.85 3.42 4.90
CA ALA A 6 -11.42 2.07 5.21
C ALA A 6 -12.62 1.18 5.49
N PHE A 7 -12.55 -0.05 5.02
CA PHE A 7 -13.62 -1.01 5.24
C PHE A 7 -13.34 -1.74 6.54
N LYS A 8 -14.22 -1.60 7.48
CA LYS A 8 -14.10 -2.21 8.80
C LYS A 8 -12.80 -1.79 9.50
N ASN A 9 -12.19 -2.67 10.25
CA ASN A 9 -11.02 -2.35 11.04
C ASN A 9 -9.71 -2.88 10.49
N TYR A 10 -9.75 -3.46 9.31
CA TYR A 10 -8.55 -4.11 8.79
C TYR A 10 -7.36 -3.15 8.65
N PHE A 11 -7.62 -1.98 8.10
CA PHE A 11 -6.54 -1.03 7.89
C PHE A 11 -6.04 -0.45 9.20
N SER A 12 -6.93 -0.12 10.11
CA SER A 12 -6.49 0.44 11.38
C SER A 12 -5.72 -0.58 12.20
N ASP A 13 -6.11 -1.85 12.12
CA ASP A 13 -5.38 -2.90 12.83
C ASP A 13 -3.98 -3.05 12.25
N PHE A 14 -3.87 -2.94 10.91
CA PHE A 14 -2.58 -3.00 10.26
C PHE A 14 -1.69 -1.84 10.70
N ILE A 15 -2.22 -0.64 10.71
CA ILE A 15 -1.46 0.54 11.07
C ILE A 15 -0.93 0.47 12.50
N LYS A 16 -1.68 -0.11 13.40
CA LYS A 16 -1.26 -0.19 14.79
C LYS A 16 0.02 -0.97 14.99
N LYS A 17 0.39 -1.79 14.02
CA LYS A 17 1.58 -2.61 14.15
C LYS A 17 2.82 -1.94 13.58
N LEU A 18 2.71 -0.74 13.08
CA LEU A 18 3.80 -0.09 12.37
C LEU A 18 4.50 0.96 13.21
N SER A 19 5.71 1.28 12.82
CA SER A 19 6.45 2.35 13.48
C SER A 19 5.90 3.69 13.05
N THR A 20 6.26 4.74 13.75
CA THR A 20 5.84 6.09 13.41
C THR A 20 6.32 6.48 12.03
N ASP A 21 7.54 6.13 11.67
CA ASP A 21 8.08 6.46 10.36
C ASP A 21 7.32 5.75 9.25
N GLU A 22 6.96 4.49 9.48
CA GLU A 22 6.20 3.73 8.50
C GLU A 22 4.81 4.32 8.32
N ILE A 23 4.17 4.69 9.41
CA ILE A 23 2.84 5.30 9.36
C ILE A 23 2.91 6.61 8.60
N ASN A 24 3.92 7.42 8.88
CA ASN A 24 4.04 8.71 8.21
C ASN A 24 4.26 8.54 6.71
N LYS A 25 5.03 7.52 6.33
CA LYS A 25 5.28 7.28 4.92
C LYS A 25 3.99 6.89 4.20
N ILE A 26 3.21 6.03 4.81
CA ILE A 26 1.94 5.60 4.23
C ILE A 26 0.98 6.78 4.17
N ARG A 27 0.94 7.58 5.22
CA ARG A 27 0.05 8.71 5.23
C ARG A 27 0.37 9.71 4.13
N ARG A 28 1.65 10.00 3.92
CA ARG A 28 2.04 10.92 2.86
C ARG A 28 1.66 10.36 1.49
N ALA A 29 1.85 9.07 1.29
CA ALA A 29 1.52 8.45 0.02
C ALA A 29 0.02 8.49 -0.23
N LEU A 30 -0.78 8.25 0.81
CA LEU A 30 -2.22 8.30 0.66
C LEU A 30 -2.71 9.74 0.44
N ASP A 31 -2.07 10.71 1.08
CA ASP A 31 -2.42 12.11 0.87
C ASP A 31 -2.15 12.51 -0.58
N LEU A 32 -1.07 12.03 -1.15
CA LEU A 32 -0.76 12.30 -2.53
C LEU A 32 -1.81 11.65 -3.43
N PHE A 33 -2.22 10.44 -3.11
CA PHE A 33 -3.23 9.73 -3.87
C PHE A 33 -4.55 10.50 -3.86
N LYS A 34 -4.87 11.19 -2.79
CA LYS A 34 -6.11 11.94 -2.71
C LYS A 34 -6.15 13.08 -3.71
N VAL A 35 -5.03 13.73 -3.94
CA VAL A 35 -5.01 14.92 -4.77
C VAL A 35 -4.60 14.71 -6.22
N GLU A 36 -3.88 13.63 -6.52
CA GLU A 36 -3.43 13.41 -7.86
C GLU A 36 -4.44 12.68 -8.70
N ASN A 37 -4.67 13.13 -9.91
CA ASN A 37 -5.59 12.46 -10.80
C ASN A 37 -4.96 11.21 -11.34
N LYS A 38 -3.65 11.22 -11.50
CA LYS A 38 -2.96 10.06 -11.97
C LYS A 38 -1.80 9.78 -11.08
N MET A 39 -1.69 8.59 -10.57
CA MET A 39 -0.55 8.20 -9.78
C MET A 39 0.45 7.49 -10.66
N PRO A 40 1.74 7.60 -10.37
CA PRO A 40 2.76 6.86 -11.10
C PRO A 40 2.46 5.37 -11.02
N ARG A 41 2.79 4.65 -12.07
CA ARG A 41 2.49 3.24 -12.13
C ARG A 41 3.01 2.41 -11.02
N HIS A 42 4.13 2.75 -10.47
CA HIS A 42 4.72 1.94 -9.41
C HIS A 42 3.95 2.02 -8.11
N PHE A 43 3.02 2.97 -7.99
CA PHE A 43 2.21 3.04 -6.78
C PHE A 43 0.95 2.20 -6.88
N ILE A 44 0.37 2.05 -8.06
CA ILE A 44 -0.92 1.40 -8.18
C ILE A 44 -0.87 0.31 -9.24
N LYS A 45 -1.37 -0.85 -8.88
CA LYS A 45 -1.43 -1.97 -9.80
C LYS A 45 -2.83 -2.55 -9.79
N PHE A 46 -3.36 -2.82 -10.97
CA PHE A 46 -4.64 -3.51 -11.08
C PHE A 46 -4.41 -4.99 -10.82
N ILE A 47 -5.21 -5.60 -9.98
CA ILE A 47 -5.08 -7.00 -9.65
C ILE A 47 -6.10 -7.81 -10.46
N ARG A 48 -7.39 -7.63 -10.19
CA ARG A 48 -8.45 -8.27 -10.94
C ARG A 48 -9.79 -7.87 -10.34
N ASP A 49 -10.86 -8.06 -11.08
CA ASP A 49 -12.22 -7.83 -10.57
C ASP A 49 -12.42 -6.47 -9.89
N GLY A 50 -11.80 -5.44 -10.44
CA GLY A 50 -11.93 -4.10 -9.87
C GLY A 50 -11.07 -3.86 -8.64
N ILE A 51 -10.26 -4.82 -8.25
CA ILE A 51 -9.39 -4.66 -7.09
C ILE A 51 -8.03 -4.18 -7.53
N TYR A 52 -7.54 -3.16 -6.84
CA TYR A 52 -6.24 -2.58 -7.10
C TYR A 52 -5.35 -2.69 -5.87
N GLU A 53 -4.07 -2.57 -6.07
CA GLU A 53 -3.11 -2.62 -4.99
C GLU A 53 -2.35 -1.32 -4.98
N PHE A 54 -2.24 -0.70 -3.80
CA PHE A 54 -1.47 0.52 -3.63
C PHE A 54 -0.19 0.11 -2.91
N ARG A 55 0.94 0.44 -3.51
CA ARG A 55 2.23 0.03 -2.98
C ARG A 55 3.01 1.19 -2.43
N VAL A 56 3.54 1.03 -1.24
CA VAL A 56 4.35 2.05 -0.60
C VAL A 56 5.61 1.39 -0.10
N ASN A 57 6.75 1.94 -0.45
CA ASN A 57 8.03 1.39 -0.01
C ASN A 57 8.64 2.24 1.08
N HIS A 58 9.23 1.61 2.06
CA HIS A 58 9.94 2.30 3.11
C HIS A 58 11.07 1.38 3.56
N GLY A 59 12.30 1.75 3.25
CA GLY A 59 13.46 0.92 3.54
C GLY A 59 13.37 -0.37 2.77
N HIS A 60 13.48 -1.47 3.47
CA HIS A 60 13.40 -2.78 2.84
C HIS A 60 12.00 -3.34 2.90
N ASN A 61 11.04 -2.59 3.35
CA ASN A 61 9.68 -3.06 3.47
C ASN A 61 8.81 -2.48 2.36
N GLU A 62 7.86 -3.27 1.92
CA GLU A 62 6.89 -2.80 0.96
C GLU A 62 5.52 -3.03 1.56
N PHE A 63 4.71 -2.00 1.62
CA PHE A 63 3.37 -2.10 2.14
C PHE A 63 2.41 -2.20 0.97
N ARG A 64 1.51 -3.14 1.01
CA ARG A 64 0.53 -3.35 -0.05
C ARG A 64 -0.86 -3.22 0.52
N ILE A 65 -1.61 -2.30 -0.04
CA ILE A 65 -2.94 -1.96 0.46
C ILE A 65 -3.92 -2.19 -0.66
N PHE A 66 -4.86 -3.08 -0.48
CA PHE A 66 -5.84 -3.39 -1.51
C PHE A 66 -7.03 -2.47 -1.42
N PHE A 67 -7.52 -2.02 -2.52
CA PHE A 67 -8.64 -1.10 -2.54
C PHE A 67 -9.48 -1.25 -3.80
N ILE A 68 -10.66 -0.65 -3.78
CA ILE A 68 -11.52 -0.56 -4.94
C ILE A 68 -11.94 0.89 -5.11
N TYR A 69 -12.37 1.25 -6.29
CA TYR A 69 -12.92 2.57 -6.53
C TYR A 69 -14.44 2.46 -6.46
N ASP A 70 -15.06 3.46 -5.87
CA ASP A 70 -16.50 3.55 -5.83
C ASP A 70 -16.79 5.01 -6.20
N GLY A 71 -16.86 5.30 -7.49
CA GLY A 71 -16.95 6.66 -7.99
C GLY A 71 -15.69 7.41 -7.62
N ASP A 72 -15.83 8.48 -6.89
CA ASP A 72 -14.68 9.27 -6.45
C ASP A 72 -14.13 8.79 -5.13
N ILE A 73 -14.68 7.74 -4.58
CA ILE A 73 -14.27 7.24 -3.29
C ILE A 73 -13.38 6.03 -3.48
N VAL A 74 -12.28 5.99 -2.73
CA VAL A 74 -11.40 4.85 -2.70
C VAL A 74 -11.71 4.10 -1.43
N VAL A 75 -12.11 2.85 -1.55
CA VAL A 75 -12.43 2.04 -0.40
C VAL A 75 -11.30 1.06 -0.16
N VAL A 76 -10.56 1.26 0.94
CA VAL A 76 -9.49 0.37 1.31
C VAL A 76 -10.13 -0.89 1.85
N LEU A 77 -9.89 -1.99 1.19
CA LEU A 77 -10.51 -3.23 1.56
C LEU A 77 -9.85 -3.85 2.75
N PHE A 78 -9.61 -5.10 2.72
CA PHE A 78 -9.24 -5.79 3.88
C PHE A 78 -7.80 -6.04 4.02
N ASN A 79 -7.05 -6.17 3.04
CA ASN A 79 -5.72 -6.58 3.22
C ASN A 79 -4.75 -5.49 3.03
N ALA A 80 -4.18 -5.04 4.10
CA ALA A 80 -3.01 -4.20 4.05
C ALA A 80 -1.97 -5.01 4.76
N PHE A 81 -0.86 -5.26 4.16
CA PHE A 81 0.20 -6.04 4.79
C PHE A 81 1.57 -5.54 4.41
N LYS A 82 2.54 -5.91 5.23
CA LYS A 82 3.91 -5.52 5.01
C LYS A 82 4.65 -6.68 4.38
N LYS A 83 5.31 -6.43 3.26
CA LYS A 83 6.07 -7.46 2.60
C LYS A 83 7.51 -7.05 2.59
N LYS A 84 8.39 -7.90 3.13
CA LYS A 84 9.77 -7.59 3.10
C LYS A 84 10.29 -7.76 1.71
N THR A 85 11.09 -6.87 1.26
CA THR A 85 11.69 -6.94 -0.02
C THR A 85 12.68 -8.06 -0.01
N GLN A 86 12.60 -8.98 -0.92
CA GLN A 86 13.39 -10.07 -0.96
C GLN A 86 14.71 -9.71 -1.38
N LYS A 87 15.68 -9.94 -0.66
CA LYS A 87 16.89 -9.62 -0.94
C LYS A 87 17.44 -10.61 -1.64
N THR A 88 17.19 -11.13 -2.03
CA THR A 88 17.57 -11.96 -2.65
C THR A 88 18.09 -12.89 -2.80
N PRO A 89 17.78 -13.34 -3.39
CA PRO A 89 18.29 -14.41 -3.80
C PRO A 89 19.71 -14.25 -3.86
N ASN A 90 20.19 -13.12 -3.82
CA ASN A 90 21.46 -12.91 -3.78
C ASN A 90 22.11 -13.61 -2.77
N ASN A 91 21.53 -13.66 -1.67
CA ASN A 91 22.10 -14.32 -0.60
C ASN A 91 22.25 -15.73 -0.85
N GLU A 92 21.33 -16.28 -1.48
CA GLU A 92 21.39 -17.62 -1.73
C GLU A 92 22.36 -17.84 -2.79
N ILE A 93 22.40 -17.07 -3.71
CA ILE A 93 23.29 -17.22 -4.73
C ILE A 93 24.65 -17.13 -4.32
N LYS A 94 24.98 -16.35 -3.44
CA LYS A 94 26.21 -16.18 -3.02
C LYS A 94 26.65 -17.24 -2.29
N LYS A 95 25.93 -17.98 -1.79
CA LYS A 95 26.31 -18.89 -1.01
C LYS A 95 26.90 -19.81 -1.72
N PRO A 96 27.89 -20.16 -1.58
CA PRO A 96 28.58 -21.14 -2.26
C PRO A 96 27.94 -22.39 -2.02
#